data_1e37496622cfe99b8b219c4aebef244f
#
_entry.id   1e37496622cfe99b8b219c4aebef244f
#
_cell.length_a   1.000
_cell.length_b   1.000
_cell.length_c   1.000
_cell.angle_alpha   90.00
_cell.angle_beta   90.00
_cell.angle_gamma   90.00
#
_symmetry.space_group_name_H-M   'P 1'
#
loop_
_entity.id
_entity.type
_entity.pdbx_description
1 polymer ?
#
loop_
_entity_poly.entity_id
_entity_poly.type
_entity_poly.pdbx_seq_one_letter_code
_entity_poly.pdbx_strand_id
1 'polypeptide(L)'
;MIARSAALYAALSMAIGCASSQSAYVRQSAAPGELVWHYDDRLQVTRNGQVVAEADRWDGLAAAVACVPRAREWANAATSRHRKGTALLWTGLISMLAGVAVYEEEVARTDGHVAAAIFPGSLVAVLAGGIATLTGGYWRATATVRGIDAVNLYNDGIASGAACAQ
;
A
#
# COMPACT_ATOMS: atom_id res chain seq x y z
N MET A 1 9.77 11.55 32.47
CA MET A 1 9.15 10.46 31.71
C MET A 1 8.66 10.88 30.31
N ILE A 2 8.17 12.09 30.10
CA ILE A 2 7.63 12.62 28.81
C ILE A 2 8.66 12.60 27.65
N ALA A 3 9.96 12.80 27.92
CA ALA A 3 10.98 12.87 26.88
C ALA A 3 11.29 11.52 26.17
N ARG A 4 11.03 10.38 26.80
CA ARG A 4 11.25 9.05 26.20
C ARG A 4 10.13 8.67 25.23
N SER A 5 8.89 9.06 25.50
CA SER A 5 7.76 8.83 24.61
C SER A 5 7.88 9.66 23.32
N ALA A 6 8.37 10.91 23.41
CA ALA A 6 8.57 11.77 22.26
C ALA A 6 9.61 11.21 21.26
N ALA A 7 10.65 10.54 21.73
CA ALA A 7 11.66 9.94 20.87
C ALA A 7 11.12 8.72 20.07
N LEU A 8 10.21 7.94 20.67
CA LEU A 8 9.55 6.81 19.98
C LEU A 8 8.61 7.32 18.88
N TYR A 9 7.85 8.38 19.13
CA TYR A 9 6.97 9.00 18.14
C TYR A 9 7.75 9.62 16.97
N ALA A 10 8.89 10.25 17.25
CA ALA A 10 9.74 10.82 16.22
C ALA A 10 10.40 9.75 15.33
N ALA A 11 10.82 8.61 15.88
CA ALA A 11 11.37 7.50 15.12
C ALA A 11 10.30 6.83 14.23
N LEU A 12 9.06 6.73 14.70
CA LEU A 12 7.93 6.19 13.91
C LEU A 12 7.57 7.09 12.73
N SER A 13 7.61 8.42 12.92
CA SER A 13 7.28 9.39 11.86
C SER A 13 8.30 9.38 10.72
N MET A 14 9.58 9.10 11.00
CA MET A 14 10.63 9.02 9.96
C MET A 14 10.53 7.76 9.09
N ALA A 15 9.98 6.67 9.61
CA ALA A 15 9.81 5.43 8.84
C ALA A 15 8.70 5.51 7.77
N ILE A 16 7.77 6.46 7.90
CA ILE A 16 6.64 6.64 6.97
C ILE A 16 7.00 7.59 5.81
N GLY A 17 8.10 8.34 5.91
CA GLY A 17 8.44 9.44 5.02
C GLY A 17 9.17 9.10 3.72
N CYS A 18 9.56 7.85 3.46
CA CYS A 18 10.31 7.47 2.27
C CYS A 18 9.46 6.84 1.16
N ALA A 19 8.25 7.35 0.93
CA ALA A 19 7.58 7.11 -0.34
C ALA A 19 8.17 8.10 -1.36
N SER A 20 9.19 7.66 -2.10
CA SER A 20 9.71 8.42 -3.23
C SER A 20 8.55 8.75 -4.17
N SER A 21 8.20 10.01 -4.28
CA SER A 21 7.32 10.52 -5.33
C SER A 21 8.07 10.40 -6.65
N GLN A 22 8.00 9.22 -7.27
CA GLN A 22 8.41 9.11 -8.67
C GLN A 22 7.34 9.83 -9.48
N SER A 23 7.72 10.96 -10.10
CA SER A 23 6.87 11.63 -11.06
C SER A 23 6.62 10.65 -12.20
N ALA A 24 5.40 10.12 -12.29
CA ALA A 24 5.01 9.32 -13.43
C ALA A 24 5.00 10.24 -14.67
N TYR A 25 5.82 9.91 -15.67
CA TYR A 25 5.74 10.59 -16.95
C TYR A 25 4.37 10.28 -17.58
N VAL A 26 3.53 11.31 -17.67
CA VAL A 26 2.23 11.18 -18.32
C VAL A 26 2.42 11.46 -19.80
N ARG A 27 2.21 10.45 -20.63
CA ARG A 27 2.24 10.59 -22.08
C ARG A 27 1.09 11.51 -22.52
N GLN A 28 1.40 12.59 -23.24
CA GLN A 28 0.41 13.60 -23.63
C GLN A 28 -0.51 13.15 -24.76
N SER A 29 -0.14 12.13 -25.52
CA SER A 29 -0.97 11.55 -26.58
C SER A 29 -1.02 10.04 -26.45
N ALA A 30 -2.21 9.49 -26.27
CA ALA A 30 -2.47 8.07 -26.29
C ALA A 30 -3.11 7.67 -27.61
N ALA A 31 -2.76 6.49 -28.12
CA ALA A 31 -3.49 5.90 -29.24
C ALA A 31 -4.91 5.51 -28.77
N PRO A 32 -5.88 5.42 -29.70
CA PRO A 32 -7.24 4.99 -29.35
C PRO A 32 -7.21 3.64 -28.62
N GLY A 33 -7.87 3.59 -27.45
CA GLY A 33 -7.95 2.38 -26.62
C GLY A 33 -6.80 2.16 -25.64
N GLU A 34 -5.71 2.92 -25.72
CA GLU A 34 -4.63 2.87 -24.72
C GLU A 34 -5.10 3.37 -23.35
N LEU A 35 -4.48 2.79 -22.31
CA LEU A 35 -4.61 3.26 -20.95
C LEU A 35 -3.55 4.32 -20.66
N VAL A 36 -3.97 5.44 -20.08
CA VAL A 36 -3.10 6.57 -19.76
C VAL A 36 -3.09 6.81 -18.28
N TRP A 37 -1.91 7.05 -17.73
CA TRP A 37 -1.73 7.55 -16.38
C TRP A 37 -2.08 9.02 -16.32
N HIS A 38 -2.97 9.36 -15.43
CA HIS A 38 -3.32 10.73 -15.11
C HIS A 38 -3.10 10.97 -13.62
N TYR A 39 -2.42 12.06 -13.29
CA TYR A 39 -2.24 12.50 -11.92
C TYR A 39 -2.95 13.84 -11.77
N ASP A 40 -4.05 13.80 -11.03
CA ASP A 40 -4.70 14.99 -10.53
C ASP A 40 -4.41 15.06 -9.02
N ASP A 41 -5.37 14.94 -8.13
CA ASP A 41 -5.11 14.74 -6.69
C ASP A 41 -4.60 13.33 -6.37
N ARG A 42 -4.84 12.37 -7.27
CA ARG A 42 -4.48 10.95 -7.16
C ARG A 42 -3.99 10.42 -8.49
N LEU A 43 -3.14 9.40 -8.40
CA LEU A 43 -2.74 8.66 -9.59
C LEU A 43 -3.92 7.80 -10.08
N GLN A 44 -4.39 8.05 -11.28
CA GLN A 44 -5.52 7.39 -11.92
C GLN A 44 -5.10 6.78 -13.25
N VAL A 45 -5.79 5.73 -13.65
CA VAL A 45 -5.68 5.13 -14.98
C VAL A 45 -6.94 5.49 -15.74
N THR A 46 -6.78 6.12 -16.89
CA THR A 46 -7.91 6.55 -17.74
C THR A 46 -7.87 5.85 -19.10
N ARG A 47 -9.06 5.63 -19.67
CA ARG A 47 -9.25 5.22 -21.06
C ARG A 47 -10.21 6.20 -21.72
N ASN A 48 -9.81 6.80 -22.82
CA ASN A 48 -10.63 7.80 -23.52
C ASN A 48 -11.17 8.92 -22.59
N GLY A 49 -10.37 9.33 -21.61
CA GLY A 49 -10.74 10.34 -20.62
C GLY A 49 -11.63 9.86 -19.48
N GLN A 50 -12.01 8.59 -19.44
CA GLN A 50 -12.79 8.01 -18.34
C GLN A 50 -11.85 7.26 -17.37
N VAL A 51 -12.02 7.48 -16.06
CA VAL A 51 -11.27 6.78 -15.02
C VAL A 51 -11.72 5.32 -14.98
N VAL A 52 -10.78 4.40 -15.18
CA VAL A 52 -11.01 2.95 -15.13
C VAL A 52 -10.44 2.30 -13.87
N ALA A 53 -9.45 2.93 -13.25
CA ALA A 53 -8.88 2.48 -11.97
C ALA A 53 -8.18 3.64 -11.26
N GLU A 54 -8.14 3.56 -9.92
CA GLU A 54 -7.37 4.46 -9.07
C GLU A 54 -6.24 3.67 -8.39
N ALA A 55 -5.05 4.27 -8.27
CA ALA A 55 -3.87 3.59 -7.73
C ALA A 55 -3.97 3.26 -6.24
N ASP A 56 -4.93 3.86 -5.52
CA ASP A 56 -5.19 3.58 -4.12
C ASP A 56 -5.99 2.27 -3.89
N ARG A 57 -6.65 1.72 -4.92
CA ARG A 57 -7.47 0.49 -4.82
C ARG A 57 -7.21 -0.53 -5.91
N TRP A 58 -6.90 -0.08 -7.13
CA TRP A 58 -6.74 -0.90 -8.35
C TRP A 58 -8.02 -1.62 -8.77
N ASP A 59 -9.17 -1.29 -8.16
CA ASP A 59 -10.46 -1.86 -8.53
C ASP A 59 -10.83 -1.39 -9.95
N GLY A 60 -11.30 -2.31 -10.78
CA GLY A 60 -11.64 -2.04 -12.18
C GLY A 60 -10.51 -2.29 -13.19
N LEU A 61 -9.23 -2.18 -12.80
CA LEU A 61 -8.11 -2.36 -13.72
C LEU A 61 -8.15 -3.74 -14.40
N ALA A 62 -8.41 -4.81 -13.66
CA ALA A 62 -8.45 -6.17 -14.20
C ALA A 62 -9.55 -6.36 -15.27
N ALA A 63 -10.68 -5.67 -15.12
CA ALA A 63 -11.74 -5.66 -16.13
C ALA A 63 -11.31 -4.83 -17.35
N ALA A 64 -10.68 -3.69 -17.13
CA ALA A 64 -10.21 -2.81 -18.19
C ALA A 64 -9.16 -3.46 -19.11
N VAL A 65 -8.31 -4.33 -18.55
CA VAL A 65 -7.22 -5.01 -19.29
C VAL A 65 -7.53 -6.47 -19.63
N ALA A 66 -8.80 -6.90 -19.52
CA ALA A 66 -9.22 -8.31 -19.59
C ALA A 66 -8.83 -9.02 -20.88
N CYS A 67 -8.76 -8.28 -22.00
CA CYS A 67 -8.41 -8.82 -23.31
C CYS A 67 -6.93 -9.24 -23.45
N VAL A 68 -6.06 -8.75 -22.56
CA VAL A 68 -4.65 -9.15 -22.51
C VAL A 68 -4.44 -10.01 -21.25
N PRO A 69 -4.39 -11.35 -21.37
CA PRO A 69 -4.41 -12.25 -20.20
C PRO A 69 -3.32 -11.95 -19.18
N ARG A 70 -2.10 -11.66 -19.65
CA ARG A 70 -0.97 -11.34 -18.80
C ARG A 70 -1.17 -10.02 -18.04
N ALA A 71 -1.70 -8.98 -18.70
CA ALA A 71 -2.04 -7.72 -18.05
C ALA A 71 -3.11 -7.92 -16.96
N ARG A 72 -4.13 -8.74 -17.24
CA ARG A 72 -5.18 -9.09 -16.26
C ARG A 72 -4.63 -9.80 -15.03
N GLU A 73 -3.69 -10.72 -15.20
CA GLU A 73 -3.03 -11.40 -14.08
C GLU A 73 -2.31 -10.40 -13.17
N TRP A 74 -1.56 -9.47 -13.74
CA TRP A 74 -0.85 -8.44 -12.99
C TRP A 74 -1.80 -7.46 -12.32
N ALA A 75 -2.90 -7.07 -12.96
CA ALA A 75 -3.94 -6.23 -12.37
C ALA A 75 -4.62 -6.90 -11.17
N ASN A 76 -4.95 -8.19 -11.27
CA ASN A 76 -5.48 -8.97 -10.14
C ASN A 76 -4.47 -9.06 -8.98
N ALA A 77 -3.19 -9.24 -9.30
CA ALA A 77 -2.13 -9.28 -8.31
C ALA A 77 -1.97 -7.91 -7.61
N ALA A 78 -2.12 -6.79 -8.34
CA ALA A 78 -2.10 -5.44 -7.78
C ALA A 78 -3.23 -5.24 -6.77
N THR A 79 -4.48 -5.52 -7.15
CA THR A 79 -5.65 -5.41 -6.28
C THR A 79 -5.52 -6.30 -5.04
N SER A 80 -5.12 -7.56 -5.21
CA SER A 80 -4.95 -8.51 -4.10
C SER A 80 -3.87 -8.03 -3.11
N ARG A 81 -2.71 -7.59 -3.60
CA ARG A 81 -1.62 -7.08 -2.76
C ARG A 81 -2.01 -5.80 -2.05
N HIS A 82 -2.72 -4.90 -2.73
CA HIS A 82 -3.20 -3.67 -2.10
C HIS A 82 -4.13 -3.97 -0.93
N ARG A 83 -5.16 -4.82 -1.13
CA ARG A 83 -6.12 -5.20 -0.08
C ARG A 83 -5.44 -5.89 1.10
N LYS A 84 -4.60 -6.88 0.84
CA LYS A 84 -3.84 -7.59 1.89
C LYS A 84 -2.86 -6.66 2.61
N GLY A 85 -2.17 -5.80 1.87
CA GLY A 85 -1.25 -4.82 2.43
C GLY A 85 -1.95 -3.81 3.33
N THR A 86 -3.13 -3.33 2.92
CA THR A 86 -3.95 -2.41 3.74
C THR A 86 -4.44 -3.09 5.03
N ALA A 87 -4.91 -4.34 4.94
CA ALA A 87 -5.34 -5.10 6.12
C ALA A 87 -4.18 -5.30 7.11
N LEU A 88 -3.01 -5.74 6.63
CA LEU A 88 -1.81 -5.92 7.47
C LEU A 88 -1.35 -4.62 8.10
N LEU A 89 -1.35 -3.51 7.34
CA LEU A 89 -0.93 -2.21 7.85
C LEU A 89 -1.81 -1.76 9.01
N TRP A 90 -3.13 -1.81 8.85
CA TRP A 90 -4.06 -1.42 9.92
C TRP A 90 -4.03 -2.36 11.11
N THR A 91 -4.02 -3.67 10.88
CA THR A 91 -3.93 -4.65 11.97
C THR A 91 -2.62 -4.49 12.74
N GLY A 92 -1.52 -4.29 12.03
CA GLY A 92 -0.22 -4.06 12.64
C GLY A 92 -0.18 -2.78 13.47
N LEU A 93 -0.71 -1.69 12.95
CA LEU A 93 -0.77 -0.41 13.66
C LEU A 93 -1.62 -0.51 14.93
N ILE A 94 -2.81 -1.12 14.85
CA ILE A 94 -3.68 -1.31 16.02
C ILE A 94 -3.00 -2.19 17.06
N SER A 95 -2.37 -3.29 16.66
CA SER A 95 -1.65 -4.19 17.57
C SER A 95 -0.50 -3.49 18.27
N MET A 96 0.26 -2.67 17.53
CA MET A 96 1.37 -1.90 18.10
C MET A 96 0.88 -0.87 19.12
N LEU A 97 -0.18 -0.12 18.80
CA LEU A 97 -0.76 0.88 19.71
C LEU A 97 -1.34 0.21 20.96
N ALA A 98 -2.05 -0.91 20.82
CA ALA A 98 -2.56 -1.68 21.95
C ALA A 98 -1.43 -2.19 22.85
N GLY A 99 -0.35 -2.70 22.27
CA GLY A 99 0.83 -3.14 23.02
C GLY A 99 1.48 -2.01 23.83
N VAL A 100 1.58 -0.80 23.24
CA VAL A 100 2.10 0.38 23.93
C VAL A 100 1.17 0.80 25.07
N ALA A 101 -0.14 0.83 24.85
CA ALA A 101 -1.10 1.22 25.88
C ALA A 101 -1.09 0.27 27.10
N VAL A 102 -1.01 -1.06 26.85
CA VAL A 102 -0.87 -2.04 27.92
C VAL A 102 0.42 -1.85 28.69
N TYR A 103 1.53 -1.59 28.00
CA TYR A 103 2.82 -1.32 28.65
C TYR A 103 2.77 -0.08 29.55
N GLU A 104 2.19 1.04 29.08
CA GLU A 104 2.08 2.27 29.86
C GLU A 104 1.19 2.09 31.11
N GLU A 105 0.08 1.37 30.99
CA GLU A 105 -0.81 1.07 32.12
C GLU A 105 -0.12 0.22 33.20
N GLU A 106 0.65 -0.78 32.80
CA GLU A 106 1.40 -1.64 33.72
C GLU A 106 2.52 -0.88 34.42
N VAL A 107 3.26 -0.03 33.70
CA VAL A 107 4.30 0.84 34.31
C VAL A 107 3.68 1.79 35.34
N ALA A 108 2.48 2.33 35.05
CA ALA A 108 1.79 3.23 35.96
C ALA A 108 1.30 2.53 37.24
N ARG A 109 0.85 1.25 37.13
CA ARG A 109 0.34 0.47 38.27
C ARG A 109 1.44 -0.06 39.18
N THR A 110 2.65 -0.23 38.67
CA THR A 110 3.75 -0.87 39.39
C THR A 110 4.81 0.11 39.90
N ASP A 111 4.51 1.41 39.97
CA ASP A 111 5.45 2.46 40.36
C ASP A 111 6.81 2.36 39.64
N GLY A 112 6.79 1.90 38.39
CA GLY A 112 7.95 1.71 37.55
C GLY A 112 8.63 0.34 37.65
N HIS A 113 8.11 -0.56 38.50
CA HIS A 113 8.57 -1.96 38.58
C HIS A 113 7.72 -2.83 37.66
N VAL A 114 8.14 -2.98 36.39
CA VAL A 114 7.42 -3.83 35.43
C VAL A 114 7.57 -5.29 35.83
N ALA A 115 6.45 -5.95 36.12
CA ALA A 115 6.46 -7.37 36.42
C ALA A 115 7.01 -8.16 35.22
N ALA A 116 8.05 -8.98 35.45
CA ALA A 116 8.74 -9.73 34.40
C ALA A 116 7.82 -10.65 33.55
N ALA A 117 6.59 -10.90 34.01
CA ALA A 117 5.62 -11.75 33.32
C ALA A 117 4.78 -11.02 32.24
N ILE A 118 4.62 -9.69 32.34
CA ILE A 118 3.72 -8.93 31.46
C ILE A 118 4.51 -8.22 30.36
N PHE A 119 5.74 -7.86 30.66
CA PHE A 119 6.69 -7.27 29.69
C PHE A 119 6.79 -8.07 28.37
N PRO A 120 6.84 -9.42 28.35
CA PRO A 120 6.94 -10.15 27.10
C PRO A 120 5.70 -9.99 26.20
N GLY A 121 4.48 -9.91 26.75
CA GLY A 121 3.25 -9.85 25.96
C GLY A 121 3.07 -8.52 25.21
N SER A 122 3.26 -7.40 25.90
CA SER A 122 3.18 -6.07 25.29
C SER A 122 4.30 -5.84 24.28
N LEU A 123 5.51 -6.29 24.56
CA LEU A 123 6.65 -6.21 23.64
C LEU A 123 6.40 -7.04 22.38
N VAL A 124 5.88 -8.26 22.52
CA VAL A 124 5.53 -9.12 21.37
C VAL A 124 4.46 -8.44 20.51
N ALA A 125 3.43 -7.85 21.12
CA ALA A 125 2.40 -7.13 20.38
C ALA A 125 2.96 -5.94 19.59
N VAL A 126 3.87 -5.16 20.20
CA VAL A 126 4.54 -4.03 19.53
C VAL A 126 5.43 -4.51 18.38
N LEU A 127 6.26 -5.53 18.59
CA LEU A 127 7.16 -6.05 17.56
C LEU A 127 6.39 -6.71 16.41
N ALA A 128 5.44 -7.58 16.71
CA ALA A 128 4.62 -8.23 15.70
C ALA A 128 3.78 -7.21 14.92
N GLY A 129 3.21 -6.21 15.60
CA GLY A 129 2.49 -5.10 15.00
C GLY A 129 3.39 -4.27 14.09
N GLY A 130 4.61 -3.97 14.51
CA GLY A 130 5.61 -3.26 13.70
C GLY A 130 5.96 -4.02 12.42
N ILE A 131 6.25 -5.32 12.53
CA ILE A 131 6.55 -6.17 11.37
C ILE A 131 5.35 -6.23 10.41
N ALA A 132 4.12 -6.40 10.92
CA ALA A 132 2.91 -6.42 10.10
C ALA A 132 2.69 -5.08 9.38
N THR A 133 2.92 -3.95 10.07
CA THR A 133 2.81 -2.60 9.49
C THR A 133 3.82 -2.41 8.34
N LEU A 134 5.08 -2.76 8.54
CA LEU A 134 6.13 -2.66 7.52
C LEU A 134 5.82 -3.58 6.31
N THR A 135 5.41 -4.82 6.57
CA THR A 135 5.02 -5.78 5.53
C THR A 135 3.82 -5.26 4.73
N GLY A 136 2.83 -4.70 5.43
CA GLY A 136 1.65 -4.10 4.79
C GLY A 136 2.01 -2.92 3.89
N GLY A 137 2.90 -2.04 4.35
CA GLY A 137 3.44 -0.93 3.57
C GLY A 137 4.18 -1.41 2.31
N TYR A 138 5.06 -2.40 2.44
CA TYR A 138 5.77 -3.02 1.32
C TYR A 138 4.81 -3.63 0.29
N TRP A 139 3.76 -4.33 0.73
CA TRP A 139 2.79 -4.92 -0.19
C TRP A 139 1.98 -3.86 -0.93
N ARG A 140 1.63 -2.74 -0.29
CA ARG A 140 0.98 -1.61 -0.97
C ARG A 140 1.88 -0.97 -2.01
N ALA A 141 3.15 -0.74 -1.68
CA ALA A 141 4.12 -0.19 -2.63
C ALA A 141 4.31 -1.11 -3.86
N THR A 142 4.44 -2.42 -3.64
CA THR A 142 4.56 -3.40 -4.73
C THR A 142 3.26 -3.59 -5.52
N ALA A 143 2.10 -3.29 -4.95
CA ALA A 143 0.83 -3.26 -5.69
C ALA A 143 0.83 -2.17 -6.77
N THR A 144 1.36 -0.99 -6.46
CA THR A 144 1.49 0.11 -7.43
C THR A 144 2.38 -0.27 -8.60
N VAL A 145 3.54 -0.89 -8.35
CA VAL A 145 4.42 -1.39 -9.42
C VAL A 145 3.68 -2.37 -10.32
N ARG A 146 2.94 -3.33 -9.74
CA ARG A 146 2.17 -4.30 -10.52
C ARG A 146 1.03 -3.67 -11.31
N GLY A 147 0.38 -2.64 -10.79
CA GLY A 147 -0.63 -1.88 -11.52
C GLY A 147 -0.03 -1.18 -12.76
N ILE A 148 1.14 -0.57 -12.59
CA ILE A 148 1.89 0.06 -13.68
C ILE A 148 2.26 -0.97 -14.75
N ASP A 149 2.81 -2.11 -14.35
CA ASP A 149 3.17 -3.19 -15.27
C ASP A 149 1.95 -3.74 -16.02
N ALA A 150 0.80 -3.85 -15.36
CA ALA A 150 -0.44 -4.28 -16.01
C ALA A 150 -0.88 -3.30 -17.12
N VAL A 151 -0.78 -1.99 -16.89
CA VAL A 151 -1.10 -0.96 -17.89
C VAL A 151 -0.11 -1.03 -19.06
N ASN A 152 1.19 -1.14 -18.78
CA ASN A 152 2.21 -1.22 -19.82
C ASN A 152 2.03 -2.48 -20.69
N LEU A 153 1.81 -3.65 -20.06
CA LEU A 153 1.54 -4.90 -20.78
C LEU A 153 0.28 -4.83 -21.63
N TYR A 154 -0.75 -4.13 -21.17
CA TYR A 154 -1.97 -3.92 -21.95
C TYR A 154 -1.68 -3.04 -23.17
N ASN A 155 -1.00 -1.92 -23.00
CA ASN A 155 -0.67 -1.01 -24.08
C ASN A 155 0.24 -1.67 -25.13
N ASP A 156 1.22 -2.46 -24.70
CA ASP A 156 2.05 -3.27 -25.60
C ASP A 156 1.21 -4.30 -26.36
N GLY A 157 0.24 -4.92 -25.70
CA GLY A 157 -0.70 -5.85 -26.32
C GLY A 157 -1.55 -5.16 -27.40
N ILE A 158 -2.10 -3.98 -27.12
CA ILE A 158 -2.85 -3.19 -28.11
C ILE A 158 -1.97 -2.81 -29.29
N ALA A 159 -0.76 -2.32 -29.05
CA ALA A 159 0.20 -1.95 -30.09
C ALA A 159 0.59 -3.15 -30.99
N SER A 160 0.60 -4.37 -30.43
CA SER A 160 0.86 -5.62 -31.17
C SER A 160 -0.37 -6.22 -31.85
N GLY A 161 -1.53 -5.55 -31.81
CA GLY A 161 -2.74 -5.97 -32.50
C GLY A 161 -3.65 -6.91 -31.71
N ALA A 162 -3.55 -6.94 -30.38
CA ALA A 162 -4.51 -7.67 -29.56
C ALA A 162 -5.92 -7.15 -29.81
N ALA A 163 -6.85 -8.03 -30.19
CA ALA A 163 -8.24 -7.68 -30.42
C ALA A 163 -8.94 -7.41 -29.09
N CYS A 164 -8.82 -6.18 -28.59
CA CYS A 164 -9.61 -5.71 -27.46
C CYS A 164 -10.86 -5.01 -28.00
N ALA A 165 -12.05 -5.47 -27.58
CA ALA A 165 -13.30 -4.76 -27.89
C ALA A 165 -13.20 -3.33 -27.29
N GLN A 166 -13.31 -2.36 -28.15
CA GLN A 166 -13.35 -0.93 -27.81
C GLN A 166 -14.69 -0.54 -27.22
#